data_4cd727fcb5f9b06080d4417d20600c4f
#
_entry.id   4cd727fcb5f9b06080d4417d20600c4f
#
_cell.length_a   1.000
_cell.length_b   1.000
_cell.length_c   1.000
_cell.angle_alpha   90.00
_cell.angle_beta   90.00
_cell.angle_gamma   90.00
#
_symmetry.space_group_name_H-M   'P 1'
#
loop_
_entity.id
_entity.type
_entity.pdbx_description
1 polymer ?
#
loop_
_entity_poly.entity_id
_entity_poly.type
_entity_poly.pdbx_seq_one_letter_code
_entity_poly.pdbx_strand_id
1 'polypeptide(L)'
;MHFATARTGFGKRLGKAFTLGVVPLVAMCLAIGYYRSTRNTLRALRTPWTEGNRKALSRQIADGVCASRGYFTGAAALLVVLVLAVWLGRRRLEALGDEMEGLVRRVLHDISRSLSTIDVEATNVMAGEADAMSSAEKIDAISRSESKKIGSYMLLVKDFAGYDRASSERVNLTAAVCRMAADLQIREDHVDVKCSVPAGDLFIQAHPTLVAELVGNLLDNAAKYTEHGQVSVSVAARGGSAVLTVADTGRGIPKKDLKRIFNRFYRAENVSGVAGTGLGLSTVQELVTRHYKGTIKVISTLGKGTTFVVTLPLARHLAN
;
A
#
# COMPACT_ATOMS: atom_id res chain seq x y z
N MET A 1 -7.02 13.60 42.78
CA MET A 1 -7.62 13.58 41.44
C MET A 1 -6.85 14.38 40.37
N HIS A 2 -5.93 15.29 40.72
CA HIS A 2 -5.16 16.14 39.76
C HIS A 2 -3.96 15.48 39.06
N PHE A 3 -3.43 14.36 39.55
CA PHE A 3 -2.25 13.69 38.97
C PHE A 3 -2.55 12.80 37.74
N ALA A 4 -3.79 12.37 37.54
CA ALA A 4 -4.17 11.49 36.44
C ALA A 4 -4.35 12.26 35.12
N THR A 5 -4.78 13.52 35.16
CA THR A 5 -5.00 14.36 33.97
C THR A 5 -3.71 14.90 33.35
N ALA A 6 -2.68 15.16 34.17
CA ALA A 6 -1.37 15.61 33.67
C ALA A 6 -0.61 14.52 32.90
N ARG A 7 -0.72 13.24 33.29
CA ARG A 7 -0.09 12.11 32.60
C ARG A 7 -0.67 11.83 31.21
N THR A 8 -1.96 12.06 31.01
CA THR A 8 -2.61 11.87 29.70
C THR A 8 -2.25 12.96 28.70
N GLY A 9 -1.99 14.19 29.16
CA GLY A 9 -1.59 15.31 28.31
C GLY A 9 -0.13 15.20 27.83
N PHE A 10 0.78 14.72 28.68
CA PHE A 10 2.20 14.57 28.35
C PHE A 10 2.42 13.44 27.32
N GLY A 11 1.78 12.29 27.49
CA GLY A 11 1.85 11.19 26.53
C GLY A 11 1.29 11.55 25.15
N LYS A 12 0.18 12.34 25.11
CA LYS A 12 -0.39 12.87 23.87
C LYS A 12 0.54 13.86 23.17
N ARG A 13 1.22 14.75 23.92
CA ARG A 13 2.16 15.73 23.38
C ARG A 13 3.45 15.06 22.86
N LEU A 14 3.99 14.10 23.60
CA LEU A 14 5.18 13.34 23.18
C LEU A 14 4.90 12.51 21.92
N GLY A 15 3.74 11.82 21.86
CA GLY A 15 3.30 11.08 20.68
C GLY A 15 3.11 11.97 19.45
N LYS A 16 2.53 13.18 19.62
CA LYS A 16 2.39 14.16 18.53
C LYS A 16 3.73 14.70 18.06
N ALA A 17 4.64 15.06 18.96
CA ALA A 17 5.97 15.58 18.61
C ALA A 17 6.81 14.51 17.88
N PHE A 18 6.71 13.25 18.32
CA PHE A 18 7.45 12.13 17.72
C PHE A 18 6.90 11.77 16.32
N THR A 19 5.57 11.70 16.16
CA THR A 19 4.94 11.40 14.86
C THR A 19 5.06 12.55 13.85
N LEU A 20 5.01 13.80 14.28
CA LEU A 20 5.11 14.97 13.40
C LEU A 20 6.55 15.35 13.02
N GLY A 21 7.53 15.03 13.85
CA GLY A 21 8.91 15.45 13.64
C GLY A 21 9.85 14.32 13.18
N VAL A 22 9.93 13.25 13.97
CA VAL A 22 10.97 12.22 13.77
C VAL A 22 10.61 11.25 12.65
N VAL A 23 9.32 10.84 12.57
CA VAL A 23 8.86 9.85 11.60
C VAL A 23 8.96 10.34 10.16
N PRO A 24 8.46 11.54 9.80
CA PRO A 24 8.61 12.07 8.45
C PRO A 24 10.08 12.29 8.07
N LEU A 25 10.90 12.73 9.01
CA LEU A 25 12.33 12.97 8.75
C LEU A 25 13.07 11.68 8.42
N VAL A 26 12.84 10.62 9.20
CA VAL A 26 13.49 9.31 8.97
C VAL A 26 12.93 8.65 7.71
N ALA A 27 11.61 8.72 7.47
CA ALA A 27 11.00 8.24 6.23
C ALA A 27 11.58 8.96 5.00
N MET A 28 11.77 10.27 5.10
CA MET A 28 12.39 11.08 4.05
C MET A 28 13.86 10.71 3.83
N CYS A 29 14.65 10.52 4.89
CA CYS A 29 16.04 10.08 4.79
C CYS A 29 16.16 8.69 4.15
N LEU A 30 15.30 7.75 4.55
CA LEU A 30 15.25 6.40 3.98
C LEU A 30 14.82 6.45 2.50
N ALA A 31 13.81 7.25 2.15
CA ALA A 31 13.35 7.44 0.77
C ALA A 31 14.44 8.07 -0.12
N ILE A 32 15.14 9.09 0.37
CA ILE A 32 16.24 9.73 -0.35
C ILE A 32 17.41 8.75 -0.56
N GLY A 33 17.77 8.01 0.49
CA GLY A 33 18.81 7.01 0.41
C GLY A 33 18.48 5.89 -0.56
N TYR A 34 17.26 5.35 -0.50
CA TYR A 34 16.73 4.37 -1.43
C TYR A 34 16.74 4.89 -2.87
N TYR A 35 16.20 6.11 -3.11
CA TYR A 35 16.20 6.73 -4.44
C TYR A 35 17.61 6.90 -5.02
N ARG A 36 18.58 7.34 -4.21
CA ARG A 36 19.99 7.45 -4.63
C ARG A 36 20.57 6.08 -4.99
N SER A 37 20.36 5.06 -4.15
CA SER A 37 20.84 3.70 -4.39
C SER A 37 20.27 3.14 -5.69
N THR A 38 18.96 3.18 -5.86
CA THR A 38 18.26 2.68 -7.06
C THR A 38 18.69 3.42 -8.32
N ARG A 39 18.83 4.75 -8.26
CA ARG A 39 19.29 5.55 -9.39
C ARG A 39 20.71 5.20 -9.83
N ASN A 40 21.59 4.91 -8.87
CA ASN A 40 22.97 4.51 -9.17
C ASN A 40 23.02 3.11 -9.81
N THR A 41 22.23 2.18 -9.29
CA THR A 41 22.09 0.83 -9.86
C THR A 41 21.52 0.87 -11.27
N LEU A 42 20.46 1.64 -11.52
CA LEU A 42 19.87 1.83 -12.84
C LEU A 42 20.85 2.51 -13.84
N ARG A 43 21.68 3.43 -13.37
CA ARG A 43 22.75 4.01 -14.22
C ARG A 43 23.80 2.97 -14.60
N ALA A 44 24.21 2.13 -13.66
CA ALA A 44 25.14 1.04 -13.92
C ALA A 44 24.58 0.04 -14.95
N LEU A 45 23.28 -0.30 -14.86
CA LEU A 45 22.58 -1.19 -15.79
C LEU A 45 22.43 -0.62 -17.21
N ARG A 46 22.40 0.71 -17.37
CA ARG A 46 22.34 1.37 -18.69
C ARG A 46 23.71 1.48 -19.37
N THR A 47 24.79 1.17 -18.66
CA THR A 47 26.13 1.18 -19.21
C THR A 47 26.35 -0.08 -20.04
N PRO A 48 26.83 -0.01 -21.31
CA PRO A 48 27.06 -1.19 -22.13
C PRO A 48 28.01 -2.17 -21.43
N TRP A 49 27.61 -3.42 -21.35
CA TRP A 49 28.42 -4.50 -20.78
C TRP A 49 29.53 -4.90 -21.75
N THR A 50 30.75 -4.65 -21.33
CA THR A 50 31.96 -5.10 -22.05
C THR A 50 32.75 -6.03 -21.12
N GLU A 51 33.55 -6.92 -21.68
CA GLU A 51 34.39 -7.83 -20.89
C GLU A 51 35.29 -7.08 -19.90
N GLY A 52 35.76 -5.88 -20.28
CA GLY A 52 36.62 -5.03 -19.46
C GLY A 52 35.90 -4.37 -18.25
N ASN A 53 34.60 -4.14 -18.31
CA ASN A 53 33.87 -3.44 -17.25
C ASN A 53 32.93 -4.37 -16.43
N ARG A 54 32.81 -5.65 -16.78
CA ARG A 54 31.89 -6.62 -16.18
C ARG A 54 32.05 -6.71 -14.66
N LYS A 55 33.29 -6.87 -14.17
CA LYS A 55 33.55 -6.96 -12.71
C LYS A 55 33.24 -5.67 -11.96
N ALA A 56 33.51 -4.51 -12.56
CA ALA A 56 33.21 -3.21 -11.96
C ALA A 56 31.70 -2.96 -11.87
N LEU A 57 30.95 -3.27 -12.93
CA LEU A 57 29.51 -3.15 -12.99
C LEU A 57 28.82 -4.11 -12.00
N SER A 58 29.26 -5.36 -11.94
CA SER A 58 28.72 -6.33 -10.99
C SER A 58 28.91 -5.89 -9.54
N ARG A 59 30.08 -5.35 -9.19
CA ARG A 59 30.33 -4.76 -7.85
C ARG A 59 29.42 -3.58 -7.58
N GLN A 60 29.25 -2.68 -8.54
CA GLN A 60 28.42 -1.49 -8.39
C GLN A 60 26.92 -1.83 -8.20
N ILE A 61 26.44 -2.89 -8.88
CA ILE A 61 25.10 -3.43 -8.71
C ILE A 61 24.97 -4.07 -7.30
N ALA A 62 25.94 -4.89 -6.91
CA ALA A 62 25.96 -5.53 -5.60
C ALA A 62 25.98 -4.49 -4.45
N ASP A 63 26.80 -3.44 -4.56
CA ASP A 63 26.85 -2.36 -3.58
C ASP A 63 25.51 -1.61 -3.50
N GLY A 64 24.86 -1.37 -4.65
CA GLY A 64 23.53 -0.77 -4.71
C GLY A 64 22.44 -1.66 -4.06
N VAL A 65 22.50 -2.97 -4.24
CA VAL A 65 21.60 -3.93 -3.61
C VAL A 65 21.85 -4.01 -2.10
N CYS A 66 23.13 -4.06 -1.67
CA CYS A 66 23.47 -4.04 -0.25
C CYS A 66 23.03 -2.74 0.45
N ALA A 67 23.19 -1.59 -0.20
CA ALA A 67 22.70 -0.33 0.31
C ALA A 67 21.17 -0.32 0.43
N SER A 68 20.45 -0.84 -0.56
CA SER A 68 18.99 -0.99 -0.51
C SER A 68 18.55 -1.87 0.67
N ARG A 69 19.25 -2.96 0.93
CA ARG A 69 19.04 -3.83 2.11
C ARG A 69 19.15 -3.05 3.43
N GLY A 70 20.16 -2.18 3.58
CA GLY A 70 20.31 -1.32 4.76
C GLY A 70 19.13 -0.38 4.98
N TYR A 71 18.55 0.17 3.91
CA TYR A 71 17.37 1.02 4.00
C TYR A 71 16.10 0.26 4.39
N PHE A 72 15.91 -0.99 3.90
CA PHE A 72 14.78 -1.82 4.30
C PHE A 72 14.87 -2.28 5.75
N THR A 73 16.07 -2.70 6.22
CA THR A 73 16.26 -3.06 7.62
C THR A 73 16.06 -1.88 8.56
N GLY A 74 16.52 -0.68 8.17
CA GLY A 74 16.28 0.56 8.91
C GLY A 74 14.81 0.93 8.97
N ALA A 75 14.07 0.81 7.87
CA ALA A 75 12.63 1.06 7.84
C ALA A 75 11.85 0.06 8.70
N ALA A 76 12.23 -1.22 8.66
CA ALA A 76 11.63 -2.26 9.50
C ALA A 76 11.90 -2.01 10.99
N ALA A 77 13.14 -1.68 11.36
CA ALA A 77 13.50 -1.36 12.73
C ALA A 77 12.74 -0.13 13.25
N LEU A 78 12.60 0.91 12.40
CA LEU A 78 11.83 2.09 12.74
C LEU A 78 10.34 1.77 12.95
N LEU A 79 9.76 0.92 12.09
CA LEU A 79 8.36 0.50 12.23
C LEU A 79 8.15 -0.25 13.55
N VAL A 80 9.08 -1.12 13.93
CA VAL A 80 9.05 -1.83 15.22
C VAL A 80 9.14 -0.86 16.38
N VAL A 81 10.05 0.11 16.34
CA VAL A 81 10.20 1.12 17.40
C VAL A 81 8.94 1.98 17.50
N LEU A 82 8.34 2.37 16.39
CA LEU A 82 7.08 3.12 16.37
C LEU A 82 5.92 2.32 16.96
N VAL A 83 5.82 1.05 16.59
CA VAL A 83 4.77 0.15 17.12
C VAL A 83 4.99 -0.04 18.63
N LEU A 84 6.22 -0.25 19.07
CA LEU A 84 6.55 -0.35 20.50
C LEU A 84 6.29 0.97 21.25
N ALA A 85 6.60 2.12 20.69
CA ALA A 85 6.34 3.42 21.32
C ALA A 85 4.83 3.69 21.46
N VAL A 86 4.02 3.32 20.46
CA VAL A 86 2.56 3.39 20.53
C VAL A 86 2.01 2.40 21.57
N TRP A 87 2.58 1.19 21.63
CA TRP A 87 2.21 0.15 22.60
C TRP A 87 2.53 0.56 24.04
N LEU A 88 3.75 1.05 24.30
CA LEU A 88 4.18 1.54 25.61
C LEU A 88 3.39 2.77 26.09
N GLY A 89 2.92 3.62 25.16
CA GLY A 89 2.11 4.80 25.46
C GLY A 89 0.64 4.50 25.83
N ARG A 90 0.14 3.31 25.56
CA ARG A 90 -1.30 2.96 25.70
C ARG A 90 -1.57 1.70 26.54
N ARG A 91 -1.00 1.58 27.70
CA ARG A 91 -1.22 0.47 28.69
C ARG A 91 -2.69 0.15 29.09
N ARG A 92 -3.68 0.59 28.31
CA ARG A 92 -5.11 0.36 28.58
C ARG A 92 -5.85 -0.54 27.57
N LEU A 93 -5.15 -1.24 26.67
CA LEU A 93 -5.81 -1.97 25.58
C LEU A 93 -5.18 -3.36 25.39
N GLU A 94 -5.43 -4.25 26.35
CA GLU A 94 -4.99 -5.66 26.27
C GLU A 94 -5.47 -6.38 25.00
N ALA A 95 -6.70 -6.10 24.56
CA ALA A 95 -7.25 -6.67 23.32
C ALA A 95 -6.60 -6.15 22.02
N LEU A 96 -6.00 -4.94 22.04
CA LEU A 96 -5.23 -4.38 20.92
C LEU A 96 -3.77 -4.86 20.92
N GLY A 97 -3.27 -5.35 22.04
CA GLY A 97 -1.92 -5.91 22.17
C GLY A 97 -1.71 -7.11 21.25
N ASP A 98 -2.67 -8.05 21.25
CA ASP A 98 -2.58 -9.28 20.45
C ASP A 98 -2.66 -9.00 18.94
N GLU A 99 -3.52 -8.05 18.51
CA GLU A 99 -3.59 -7.63 17.10
C GLU A 99 -2.30 -6.95 16.65
N MET A 100 -1.71 -6.11 17.51
CA MET A 100 -0.49 -5.38 17.25
C MET A 100 0.73 -6.30 17.20
N GLU A 101 0.84 -7.25 18.13
CA GLU A 101 1.91 -8.26 18.12
C GLU A 101 1.82 -9.12 16.85
N GLY A 102 0.60 -9.54 16.46
CA GLY A 102 0.36 -10.25 15.22
C GLY A 102 0.73 -9.44 13.98
N LEU A 103 0.50 -8.13 13.99
CA LEU A 103 0.91 -7.21 12.92
C LEU A 103 2.43 -7.15 12.81
N VAL A 104 3.11 -6.86 13.92
CA VAL A 104 4.59 -6.76 13.98
C VAL A 104 5.24 -8.05 13.47
N ARG A 105 4.79 -9.19 13.95
CA ARG A 105 5.32 -10.50 13.55
C ARG A 105 5.19 -10.73 12.04
N ARG A 106 4.04 -10.37 11.43
CA ARG A 106 3.82 -10.52 9.98
C ARG A 106 4.65 -9.54 9.16
N VAL A 107 4.72 -8.28 9.58
CA VAL A 107 5.57 -7.27 8.92
C VAL A 107 7.02 -7.72 8.88
N LEU A 108 7.55 -8.19 10.02
CA LEU A 108 8.91 -8.70 10.11
C LEU A 108 9.12 -9.94 9.23
N HIS A 109 8.16 -10.86 9.23
CA HIS A 109 8.20 -12.05 8.39
C HIS A 109 8.20 -11.71 6.89
N ASP A 110 7.32 -10.80 6.46
CA ASP A 110 7.20 -10.42 5.05
C ASP A 110 8.47 -9.70 4.58
N ILE A 111 8.99 -8.76 5.36
CA ILE A 111 10.25 -8.06 5.06
C ILE A 111 11.42 -9.04 5.01
N SER A 112 11.52 -9.97 5.97
CA SER A 112 12.60 -10.97 5.99
C SER A 112 12.57 -11.87 4.76
N ARG A 113 11.38 -12.28 4.32
CA ARG A 113 11.22 -13.09 3.09
C ARG A 113 11.68 -12.32 1.85
N SER A 114 11.26 -11.06 1.71
CA SER A 114 11.63 -10.24 0.56
C SER A 114 13.13 -9.96 0.53
N LEU A 115 13.74 -9.70 1.70
CA LEU A 115 15.18 -9.53 1.82
C LEU A 115 15.93 -10.81 1.43
N SER A 116 15.47 -11.98 1.88
CA SER A 116 16.08 -13.26 1.49
C SER A 116 16.01 -13.50 -0.02
N THR A 117 14.90 -13.13 -0.67
CA THR A 117 14.76 -13.27 -2.13
C THR A 117 15.73 -12.33 -2.87
N ILE A 118 15.85 -11.08 -2.41
CA ILE A 118 16.80 -10.11 -2.97
C ILE A 118 18.25 -10.61 -2.78
N ASP A 119 18.57 -11.18 -1.63
CA ASP A 119 19.89 -11.72 -1.31
C ASP A 119 20.27 -12.90 -2.23
N VAL A 120 19.31 -13.78 -2.49
CA VAL A 120 19.48 -14.92 -3.42
C VAL A 120 19.70 -14.42 -4.85
N GLU A 121 18.85 -13.51 -5.37
CA GLU A 121 19.00 -12.95 -6.71
C GLU A 121 20.34 -12.22 -6.87
N ALA A 122 20.75 -11.44 -5.87
CA ALA A 122 22.05 -10.76 -5.87
C ALA A 122 23.22 -11.76 -5.87
N THR A 123 23.14 -12.84 -5.09
CA THR A 123 24.16 -13.87 -5.01
C THR A 123 24.29 -14.61 -6.35
N ASN A 124 23.17 -14.97 -6.99
CA ASN A 124 23.16 -15.64 -8.29
C ASN A 124 23.79 -14.77 -9.41
N VAL A 125 23.53 -13.45 -9.38
CA VAL A 125 24.19 -12.51 -10.30
C VAL A 125 25.70 -12.44 -10.05
N MET A 126 26.13 -12.42 -8.79
CA MET A 126 27.57 -12.36 -8.44
C MET A 126 28.29 -13.67 -8.79
N ALA A 127 27.63 -14.81 -8.69
CA ALA A 127 28.13 -16.11 -9.09
C ALA A 127 28.18 -16.28 -10.63
N GLY A 128 27.50 -15.43 -11.38
CA GLY A 128 27.36 -15.56 -12.84
C GLY A 128 26.34 -16.62 -13.26
N GLU A 129 25.50 -17.08 -12.33
CA GLU A 129 24.49 -18.11 -12.55
C GLU A 129 23.15 -17.54 -13.05
N ALA A 130 22.95 -16.22 -12.94
CA ALA A 130 21.75 -15.54 -13.41
C ALA A 130 22.07 -14.33 -14.28
N ASP A 131 21.17 -14.02 -15.23
CA ASP A 131 21.23 -12.80 -16.01
C ASP A 131 20.96 -11.57 -15.14
N ALA A 132 21.90 -10.63 -15.15
CA ALA A 132 21.86 -9.44 -14.30
C ALA A 132 20.63 -8.57 -14.57
N MET A 133 20.17 -8.49 -15.84
CA MET A 133 19.01 -7.68 -16.20
C MET A 133 17.73 -8.30 -15.67
N SER A 134 17.54 -9.60 -15.85
CA SER A 134 16.39 -10.34 -15.32
C SER A 134 16.31 -10.29 -13.80
N SER A 135 17.44 -10.45 -13.10
CA SER A 135 17.49 -10.34 -11.63
C SER A 135 17.24 -8.92 -11.13
N ALA A 136 17.71 -7.90 -11.85
CA ALA A 136 17.43 -6.52 -11.52
C ALA A 136 15.94 -6.17 -11.66
N GLU A 137 15.27 -6.67 -12.69
CA GLU A 137 13.82 -6.52 -12.86
C GLU A 137 13.03 -7.17 -11.71
N LYS A 138 13.42 -8.38 -11.30
CA LYS A 138 12.81 -9.07 -10.15
C LYS A 138 13.02 -8.30 -8.84
N ILE A 139 14.23 -7.80 -8.59
CA ILE A 139 14.55 -7.00 -7.40
C ILE A 139 13.73 -5.70 -7.38
N ASP A 140 13.59 -5.02 -8.53
CA ASP A 140 12.77 -3.82 -8.65
C ASP A 140 11.28 -4.12 -8.40
N ALA A 141 10.76 -5.21 -8.93
CA ALA A 141 9.38 -5.66 -8.68
C ALA A 141 9.12 -5.97 -7.19
N ILE A 142 10.05 -6.68 -6.53
CA ILE A 142 9.99 -6.96 -5.08
C ILE A 142 10.02 -5.64 -4.31
N SER A 143 10.92 -4.74 -4.65
CA SER A 143 11.09 -3.44 -4.00
C SER A 143 9.83 -2.57 -4.09
N ARG A 144 9.20 -2.49 -5.27
CA ARG A 144 7.92 -1.78 -5.46
C ARG A 144 6.80 -2.41 -4.62
N SER A 145 6.72 -3.75 -4.61
CA SER A 145 5.74 -4.48 -3.81
C SER A 145 5.89 -4.21 -2.31
N GLU A 146 7.14 -4.23 -1.80
CA GLU A 146 7.41 -3.94 -0.39
C GLU A 146 7.14 -2.49 -0.02
N SER A 147 7.51 -1.53 -0.87
CA SER A 147 7.20 -0.11 -0.66
C SER A 147 5.69 0.12 -0.53
N LYS A 148 4.89 -0.58 -1.33
CA LYS A 148 3.42 -0.52 -1.24
C LYS A 148 2.90 -1.12 0.05
N LYS A 149 3.44 -2.27 0.50
CA LYS A 149 3.08 -2.89 1.78
C LYS A 149 3.43 -1.98 2.97
N ILE A 150 4.63 -1.38 2.96
CA ILE A 150 5.06 -0.42 3.99
C ILE A 150 4.10 0.78 4.03
N GLY A 151 3.65 1.30 2.89
CA GLY A 151 2.62 2.34 2.82
C GLY A 151 1.34 1.93 3.55
N SER A 152 0.82 0.74 3.28
CA SER A 152 -0.36 0.19 3.94
C SER A 152 -0.17 -0.01 5.45
N TYR A 153 0.99 -0.47 5.89
CA TYR A 153 1.32 -0.58 7.31
C TYR A 153 1.41 0.79 8.00
N MET A 154 1.98 1.78 7.33
CA MET A 154 2.06 3.16 7.85
C MET A 154 0.67 3.79 8.00
N LEU A 155 -0.28 3.51 7.12
CA LEU A 155 -1.66 3.95 7.27
C LEU A 155 -2.31 3.33 8.51
N LEU A 156 -2.11 2.02 8.74
CA LEU A 156 -2.58 1.36 9.95
C LEU A 156 -2.01 2.01 11.22
N VAL A 157 -0.71 2.29 11.25
CA VAL A 157 -0.05 2.96 12.38
C VAL A 157 -0.59 4.39 12.59
N LYS A 158 -0.82 5.14 11.51
CA LYS A 158 -1.42 6.49 11.57
C LYS A 158 -2.84 6.46 12.13
N ASP A 159 -3.65 5.47 11.76
CA ASP A 159 -5.00 5.31 12.31
C ASP A 159 -4.98 5.01 13.81
N PHE A 160 -4.09 4.11 14.27
CA PHE A 160 -3.88 3.87 15.70
C PHE A 160 -3.40 5.12 16.46
N ALA A 161 -2.65 6.01 15.80
CA ALA A 161 -2.16 7.26 16.40
C ALA A 161 -3.22 8.38 16.45
N GLY A 162 -4.41 8.16 15.86
CA GLY A 162 -5.48 9.18 15.78
C GLY A 162 -5.07 10.37 14.90
N TYR A 163 -4.44 10.09 13.75
CA TYR A 163 -3.96 11.12 12.83
C TYR A 163 -5.11 12.00 12.32
N ASP A 164 -4.95 13.29 12.50
CA ASP A 164 -5.98 14.32 12.38
C ASP A 164 -6.38 14.56 10.91
N ARG A 165 -7.68 14.93 10.74
CA ARG A 165 -8.30 15.32 9.47
C ARG A 165 -7.79 16.66 8.91
N ALA A 166 -6.76 17.25 9.50
CA ALA A 166 -6.33 18.63 9.25
C ALA A 166 -5.77 18.89 7.83
N SER A 167 -5.56 17.86 7.01
CA SER A 167 -4.99 18.00 5.66
C SER A 167 -5.91 17.50 4.54
N SER A 168 -7.24 17.49 4.74
CA SER A 168 -8.14 17.10 3.67
C SER A 168 -8.39 18.29 2.73
N GLU A 169 -8.23 18.04 1.43
CA GLU A 169 -8.43 19.01 0.37
C GLU A 169 -9.51 18.55 -0.62
N ARG A 170 -9.87 19.41 -1.55
CA ARG A 170 -10.85 19.09 -2.59
C ARG A 170 -10.17 18.28 -3.71
N VAL A 171 -10.36 16.98 -3.70
CA VAL A 171 -9.75 16.03 -4.65
C VAL A 171 -10.73 15.71 -5.79
N ASN A 172 -10.26 15.80 -7.03
CA ASN A 172 -11.00 15.36 -8.20
C ASN A 172 -10.95 13.82 -8.30
N LEU A 173 -12.02 13.16 -7.85
CA LEU A 173 -12.13 11.70 -7.85
C LEU A 173 -12.18 11.14 -9.28
N THR A 174 -12.88 11.82 -10.20
CA THR A 174 -12.99 11.43 -11.61
C THR A 174 -11.62 11.35 -12.26
N ALA A 175 -10.83 12.41 -12.15
CA ALA A 175 -9.47 12.46 -12.71
C ALA A 175 -8.53 11.41 -12.05
N ALA A 176 -8.62 11.22 -10.74
CA ALA A 176 -7.82 10.23 -10.02
C ALA A 176 -8.12 8.80 -10.51
N VAL A 177 -9.39 8.44 -10.65
CA VAL A 177 -9.82 7.12 -11.11
C VAL A 177 -9.39 6.86 -12.55
N CYS A 178 -9.59 7.83 -13.47
CA CYS A 178 -9.18 7.71 -14.87
C CYS A 178 -7.67 7.47 -15.01
N ARG A 179 -6.86 8.26 -14.31
CA ARG A 179 -5.41 8.10 -14.32
C ARG A 179 -4.98 6.72 -13.83
N MET A 180 -5.53 6.28 -12.71
CA MET A 180 -5.16 4.98 -12.12
C MET A 180 -5.65 3.79 -12.96
N ALA A 181 -6.78 3.92 -13.65
CA ALA A 181 -7.25 2.92 -14.60
C ALA A 181 -6.33 2.83 -15.83
N ALA A 182 -5.88 3.97 -16.37
CA ALA A 182 -4.91 4.00 -17.45
C ALA A 182 -3.55 3.40 -17.04
N ASP A 183 -3.06 3.73 -15.85
CA ASP A 183 -1.83 3.15 -15.29
C ASP A 183 -1.94 1.63 -15.10
N LEU A 184 -3.11 1.12 -14.68
CA LEU A 184 -3.37 -0.31 -14.57
C LEU A 184 -3.32 -0.99 -15.94
N GLN A 185 -3.95 -0.43 -16.96
CA GLN A 185 -3.94 -1.00 -18.33
C GLN A 185 -2.52 -1.10 -18.90
N ILE A 186 -1.63 -0.15 -18.57
CA ILE A 186 -0.23 -0.19 -19.02
C ILE A 186 0.56 -1.29 -18.29
N ARG A 187 0.24 -1.55 -17.01
CA ARG A 187 1.00 -2.52 -16.18
C ARG A 187 0.54 -3.96 -16.34
N GLU A 188 -0.73 -4.14 -16.66
CA GLU A 188 -1.38 -5.47 -16.65
C GLU A 188 -1.96 -5.73 -18.04
N ASP A 189 -1.25 -6.50 -18.85
CA ASP A 189 -1.62 -6.84 -20.22
C ASP A 189 -2.63 -8.00 -20.33
N HIS A 190 -2.83 -8.73 -19.22
CA HIS A 190 -3.73 -9.88 -19.14
C HIS A 190 -5.19 -9.51 -18.89
N VAL A 191 -5.50 -8.24 -18.61
CA VAL A 191 -6.86 -7.74 -18.38
C VAL A 191 -7.18 -6.54 -19.26
N ASP A 192 -8.44 -6.48 -19.76
CA ASP A 192 -8.99 -5.31 -20.46
C ASP A 192 -9.59 -4.34 -19.43
N VAL A 193 -9.02 -3.14 -19.31
CA VAL A 193 -9.44 -2.15 -18.31
C VAL A 193 -10.40 -1.14 -18.95
N LYS A 194 -11.66 -1.11 -18.48
CA LYS A 194 -12.65 -0.13 -18.91
C LYS A 194 -12.92 0.92 -17.85
N CYS A 195 -12.74 2.19 -18.20
CA CYS A 195 -13.07 3.32 -17.34
C CYS A 195 -14.29 4.06 -17.87
N SER A 196 -15.32 4.22 -17.05
CA SER A 196 -16.54 4.96 -17.35
C SER A 196 -16.79 6.02 -16.29
N VAL A 197 -16.71 7.27 -16.69
CA VAL A 197 -16.86 8.42 -15.78
C VAL A 197 -17.85 9.42 -16.36
N PRO A 198 -18.51 10.25 -15.53
CA PRO A 198 -19.43 11.29 -16.04
C PRO A 198 -18.66 12.36 -16.82
N ALA A 199 -19.38 13.13 -17.63
CA ALA A 199 -18.81 14.25 -18.39
C ALA A 199 -18.29 15.39 -17.49
N GLY A 200 -18.68 15.44 -16.21
CA GLY A 200 -18.26 16.44 -15.24
C GLY A 200 -17.39 15.85 -14.14
N ASP A 201 -16.59 16.72 -13.53
CA ASP A 201 -15.70 16.37 -12.42
C ASP A 201 -16.48 16.18 -11.12
N LEU A 202 -16.21 15.10 -10.42
CA LEU A 202 -16.73 14.81 -9.09
C LEU A 202 -15.64 15.03 -8.05
N PHE A 203 -15.89 15.95 -7.13
CA PHE A 203 -14.94 16.27 -6.06
C PHE A 203 -15.40 15.71 -4.73
N ILE A 204 -14.44 15.19 -3.97
CA ILE A 204 -14.62 14.76 -2.59
C ILE A 204 -13.66 15.50 -1.68
N GLN A 205 -14.01 15.64 -0.40
CA GLN A 205 -13.11 16.20 0.60
C GLN A 205 -12.23 15.06 1.12
N ALA A 206 -10.96 15.04 0.75
CA ALA A 206 -10.07 13.91 0.97
C ALA A 206 -8.59 14.30 0.99
N HIS A 207 -7.74 13.39 1.42
CA HIS A 207 -6.31 13.48 1.19
C HIS A 207 -5.95 12.72 -0.10
N PRO A 208 -5.23 13.30 -1.09
CA PRO A 208 -4.94 12.67 -2.37
C PRO A 208 -4.31 11.28 -2.26
N THR A 209 -3.37 11.13 -1.32
CA THR A 209 -2.71 9.84 -1.07
C THR A 209 -3.70 8.76 -0.60
N LEU A 210 -4.68 9.12 0.25
CA LEU A 210 -5.68 8.16 0.74
C LEU A 210 -6.69 7.80 -0.35
N VAL A 211 -6.99 8.72 -1.28
CA VAL A 211 -7.79 8.39 -2.47
C VAL A 211 -7.04 7.43 -3.38
N ALA A 212 -5.74 7.68 -3.62
CA ALA A 212 -4.91 6.79 -4.40
C ALA A 212 -4.81 5.39 -3.76
N GLU A 213 -4.67 5.31 -2.45
CA GLU A 213 -4.66 4.05 -1.70
C GLU A 213 -5.98 3.29 -1.84
N LEU A 214 -7.12 3.98 -1.68
CA LEU A 214 -8.46 3.39 -1.80
C LEU A 214 -8.68 2.82 -3.20
N VAL A 215 -8.50 3.65 -4.23
CA VAL A 215 -8.72 3.26 -5.63
C VAL A 215 -7.72 2.19 -6.06
N GLY A 216 -6.45 2.35 -5.70
CA GLY A 216 -5.37 1.41 -6.02
C GLY A 216 -5.61 0.01 -5.43
N ASN A 217 -6.00 -0.08 -4.17
CA ASN A 217 -6.29 -1.39 -3.56
C ASN A 217 -7.47 -2.12 -4.24
N LEU A 218 -8.49 -1.39 -4.69
CA LEU A 218 -9.60 -2.00 -5.42
C LEU A 218 -9.20 -2.44 -6.82
N LEU A 219 -8.51 -1.60 -7.58
CA LEU A 219 -8.05 -1.91 -8.93
C LEU A 219 -7.03 -3.04 -8.96
N ASP A 220 -6.03 -3.00 -8.06
CA ASP A 220 -5.04 -4.07 -7.99
C ASP A 220 -5.65 -5.41 -7.58
N ASN A 221 -6.66 -5.41 -6.68
CA ASN A 221 -7.38 -6.63 -6.37
C ASN A 221 -8.15 -7.15 -7.59
N ALA A 222 -8.83 -6.29 -8.33
CA ALA A 222 -9.55 -6.66 -9.54
C ALA A 222 -8.62 -7.30 -10.59
N ALA A 223 -7.48 -6.68 -10.91
CA ALA A 223 -6.51 -7.23 -11.85
C ALA A 223 -5.89 -8.54 -11.35
N LYS A 224 -5.46 -8.55 -10.09
CA LYS A 224 -4.79 -9.69 -9.46
C LYS A 224 -5.62 -10.98 -9.43
N TYR A 225 -6.94 -10.85 -9.27
CA TYR A 225 -7.84 -12.00 -9.18
C TYR A 225 -8.57 -12.31 -10.49
N THR A 226 -8.21 -11.62 -11.57
CA THR A 226 -8.67 -11.87 -12.95
C THR A 226 -7.48 -12.38 -13.76
N GLU A 227 -7.44 -13.68 -14.05
CA GLU A 227 -6.36 -14.28 -14.85
C GLU A 227 -6.39 -13.80 -16.30
N HIS A 228 -7.57 -13.81 -16.89
CA HIS A 228 -7.90 -13.22 -18.20
C HIS A 228 -9.31 -12.69 -18.17
N GLY A 229 -9.54 -11.51 -18.71
CA GLY A 229 -10.87 -10.93 -18.75
C GLY A 229 -10.89 -9.42 -18.63
N GLN A 230 -11.88 -8.89 -17.91
CA GLN A 230 -12.12 -7.47 -17.84
C GLN A 230 -12.14 -6.94 -16.41
N VAL A 231 -11.54 -5.77 -16.23
CA VAL A 231 -11.70 -4.92 -15.05
C VAL A 231 -12.43 -3.65 -15.49
N SER A 232 -13.58 -3.37 -14.90
CA SER A 232 -14.31 -2.14 -15.17
C SER A 232 -14.35 -1.24 -13.93
N VAL A 233 -14.06 0.03 -14.12
CA VAL A 233 -14.18 1.04 -13.09
C VAL A 233 -15.10 2.15 -13.55
N SER A 234 -16.00 2.58 -12.67
CA SER A 234 -16.90 3.68 -12.97
C SER A 234 -17.10 4.59 -11.76
N VAL A 235 -17.35 5.86 -12.05
CA VAL A 235 -17.73 6.87 -11.06
C VAL A 235 -19.03 7.53 -11.50
N ALA A 236 -19.98 7.70 -10.57
CA ALA A 236 -21.24 8.38 -10.84
C ALA A 236 -21.69 9.21 -9.64
N ALA A 237 -22.39 10.30 -9.88
CA ALA A 237 -23.03 11.08 -8.82
C ALA A 237 -24.43 10.50 -8.52
N ARG A 238 -24.71 10.23 -7.23
CA ARG A 238 -26.05 9.81 -6.78
C ARG A 238 -26.36 10.40 -5.42
N GLY A 239 -27.46 11.15 -5.32
CA GLY A 239 -27.98 11.62 -4.01
C GLY A 239 -26.95 12.41 -3.19
N GLY A 240 -26.17 13.30 -3.79
CA GLY A 240 -25.13 14.08 -3.09
C GLY A 240 -23.86 13.28 -2.76
N SER A 241 -23.71 12.09 -3.31
CA SER A 241 -22.53 11.24 -3.12
C SER A 241 -21.91 10.85 -4.46
N ALA A 242 -20.61 10.63 -4.46
CA ALA A 242 -19.89 9.93 -5.52
C ALA A 242 -19.97 8.41 -5.26
N VAL A 243 -20.37 7.65 -6.26
CA VAL A 243 -20.41 6.20 -6.25
C VAL A 243 -19.30 5.69 -7.16
N LEU A 244 -18.26 5.12 -6.55
CA LEU A 244 -17.18 4.43 -7.25
C LEU A 244 -17.54 2.94 -7.31
N THR A 245 -17.53 2.37 -8.51
CA THR A 245 -17.75 0.93 -8.73
C THR A 245 -16.53 0.35 -9.41
N VAL A 246 -15.97 -0.71 -8.84
CA VAL A 246 -14.89 -1.51 -9.45
C VAL A 246 -15.42 -2.93 -9.59
N ALA A 247 -15.48 -3.43 -10.81
CA ALA A 247 -15.96 -4.78 -11.10
C ALA A 247 -14.93 -5.55 -11.93
N ASP A 248 -14.77 -6.82 -11.63
CA ASP A 248 -13.91 -7.76 -12.33
C ASP A 248 -14.68 -8.99 -12.81
N THR A 249 -14.16 -9.66 -13.82
CA THR A 249 -14.65 -10.95 -14.31
C THR A 249 -13.81 -12.12 -13.82
N GLY A 250 -13.11 -11.94 -12.68
CA GLY A 250 -12.20 -12.90 -12.12
C GLY A 250 -12.85 -14.08 -11.41
N ARG A 251 -12.07 -14.74 -10.58
CA ARG A 251 -12.47 -15.98 -9.88
C ARG A 251 -13.61 -15.83 -8.89
N GLY A 252 -13.99 -14.62 -8.51
CA GLY A 252 -15.02 -14.34 -7.53
C GLY A 252 -14.67 -14.77 -6.10
N ILE A 253 -15.60 -14.54 -5.17
CA ILE A 253 -15.43 -14.79 -3.73
C ILE A 253 -16.52 -15.77 -3.25
N PRO A 254 -16.14 -16.84 -2.54
CA PRO A 254 -17.13 -17.75 -1.92
C PRO A 254 -18.06 -17.03 -0.96
N LYS A 255 -19.34 -17.37 -0.96
CA LYS A 255 -20.36 -16.72 -0.08
C LYS A 255 -19.96 -16.72 1.41
N LYS A 256 -19.33 -17.81 1.88
CA LYS A 256 -18.87 -17.95 3.28
C LYS A 256 -17.82 -16.91 3.66
N ASP A 257 -17.05 -16.39 2.67
CA ASP A 257 -15.93 -15.49 2.88
C ASP A 257 -16.32 -14.02 2.77
N LEU A 258 -17.46 -13.68 2.13
CA LEU A 258 -17.89 -12.31 1.88
C LEU A 258 -17.93 -11.41 3.13
N LYS A 259 -18.30 -11.97 4.29
CA LYS A 259 -18.31 -11.24 5.55
C LYS A 259 -16.93 -11.05 6.17
N ARG A 260 -15.95 -11.85 5.74
CA ARG A 260 -14.60 -11.89 6.33
C ARG A 260 -13.53 -11.21 5.50
N ILE A 261 -13.78 -10.92 4.21
CA ILE A 261 -12.79 -10.32 3.29
C ILE A 261 -12.31 -8.94 3.75
N PHE A 262 -13.05 -8.25 4.60
CA PHE A 262 -12.68 -6.98 5.20
C PHE A 262 -11.94 -7.13 6.53
N ASN A 263 -11.82 -8.34 7.06
CA ASN A 263 -11.01 -8.58 8.25
C ASN A 263 -9.54 -8.47 7.90
N ARG A 264 -8.79 -7.81 8.75
CA ARG A 264 -7.33 -7.67 8.57
C ARG A 264 -6.68 -9.05 8.45
N PHE A 265 -5.78 -9.20 7.47
CA PHE A 265 -5.02 -10.41 7.17
C PHE A 265 -5.84 -11.61 6.69
N TYR A 266 -7.16 -11.44 6.55
CA TYR A 266 -8.00 -12.52 6.04
C TYR A 266 -7.75 -12.71 4.54
N ARG A 267 -7.71 -13.97 4.14
CA ARG A 267 -7.61 -14.40 2.74
C ARG A 267 -8.57 -15.57 2.54
N ALA A 268 -9.36 -15.51 1.47
CA ALA A 268 -10.25 -16.59 1.11
C ALA A 268 -9.45 -17.83 0.68
N GLU A 269 -10.00 -19.02 0.89
CA GLU A 269 -9.31 -20.28 0.58
C GLU A 269 -8.98 -20.43 -0.91
N ASN A 270 -9.85 -19.92 -1.79
CA ASN A 270 -9.67 -19.99 -3.25
C ASN A 270 -8.55 -19.08 -3.79
N VAL A 271 -7.84 -18.35 -2.95
CA VAL A 271 -6.72 -17.49 -3.31
C VAL A 271 -5.40 -17.89 -2.62
N SER A 272 -5.32 -19.12 -2.10
CA SER A 272 -4.09 -19.69 -1.54
C SER A 272 -3.05 -19.79 -2.64
N GLY A 273 -2.01 -19.18 -2.73
CA GLY A 273 -1.00 -19.17 -3.81
C GLY A 273 -0.90 -17.85 -4.57
N VAL A 274 -1.90 -16.98 -4.49
CA VAL A 274 -1.80 -15.63 -5.05
C VAL A 274 -1.13 -14.71 -4.01
N ALA A 275 -0.03 -14.03 -4.30
CA ALA A 275 0.69 -13.17 -3.35
C ALA A 275 -0.23 -12.10 -2.73
N GLY A 276 -0.10 -11.77 -1.44
CA GLY A 276 -0.86 -10.68 -0.81
C GLY A 276 -0.93 -10.74 0.70
N THR A 277 -1.03 -9.57 1.34
CA THR A 277 -1.01 -9.40 2.79
C THR A 277 -2.37 -9.62 3.49
N GLY A 278 -3.48 -9.54 2.73
CA GLY A 278 -4.84 -9.51 3.32
C GLY A 278 -5.19 -8.19 4.03
N LEU A 279 -4.45 -7.11 3.72
CA LEU A 279 -4.68 -5.79 4.32
C LEU A 279 -5.45 -4.83 3.41
N GLY A 280 -5.35 -4.97 2.08
CA GLY A 280 -5.90 -4.00 1.13
C GLY A 280 -7.39 -3.72 1.34
N LEU A 281 -8.24 -4.74 1.45
CA LEU A 281 -9.68 -4.56 1.65
C LEU A 281 -10.04 -4.02 3.04
N SER A 282 -9.32 -4.40 4.08
CA SER A 282 -9.52 -3.82 5.42
C SER A 282 -9.13 -2.35 5.45
N THR A 283 -8.06 -1.97 4.76
CA THR A 283 -7.67 -0.56 4.57
C THR A 283 -8.75 0.21 3.82
N VAL A 284 -9.27 -0.33 2.71
CA VAL A 284 -10.37 0.28 1.96
C VAL A 284 -11.59 0.50 2.85
N GLN A 285 -12.02 -0.52 3.61
CA GLN A 285 -13.17 -0.39 4.50
C GLN A 285 -12.94 0.70 5.55
N GLU A 286 -11.77 0.76 6.14
CA GLU A 286 -11.41 1.75 7.14
C GLU A 286 -11.40 3.16 6.58
N LEU A 287 -10.75 3.38 5.43
CA LEU A 287 -10.77 4.67 4.72
C LEU A 287 -12.19 5.12 4.41
N VAL A 288 -13.00 4.23 3.84
CA VAL A 288 -14.38 4.55 3.45
C VAL A 288 -15.24 4.87 4.67
N THR A 289 -15.22 4.02 5.72
CA THR A 289 -16.17 4.17 6.82
C THR A 289 -15.72 5.16 7.88
N ARG A 290 -14.44 5.17 8.24
CA ARG A 290 -13.91 6.03 9.31
C ARG A 290 -13.49 7.40 8.82
N HIS A 291 -12.72 7.47 7.72
CA HIS A 291 -12.21 8.73 7.20
C HIS A 291 -13.25 9.49 6.38
N TYR A 292 -13.87 8.83 5.39
CA TYR A 292 -14.78 9.51 4.46
C TYR A 292 -16.25 9.46 4.88
N LYS A 293 -16.61 8.71 5.95
CA LYS A 293 -18.00 8.52 6.38
C LYS A 293 -18.91 8.00 5.27
N GLY A 294 -18.33 7.23 4.37
CA GLY A 294 -18.99 6.58 3.27
C GLY A 294 -19.42 5.14 3.58
N THR A 295 -19.76 4.40 2.55
CA THR A 295 -20.11 2.98 2.66
C THR A 295 -19.43 2.17 1.59
N ILE A 296 -19.10 0.90 1.88
CA ILE A 296 -18.60 -0.07 0.91
C ILE A 296 -19.49 -1.31 0.90
N LYS A 297 -19.80 -1.78 -0.30
CA LYS A 297 -20.56 -3.03 -0.52
C LYS A 297 -19.78 -3.92 -1.47
N VAL A 298 -19.95 -5.23 -1.34
CA VAL A 298 -19.39 -6.24 -2.22
C VAL A 298 -20.50 -7.14 -2.75
N ILE A 299 -20.45 -7.41 -4.06
CA ILE A 299 -21.31 -8.36 -4.75
C ILE A 299 -20.36 -9.30 -5.48
N SER A 300 -20.43 -10.60 -5.21
CA SER A 300 -19.53 -11.55 -5.86
C SER A 300 -20.20 -12.91 -6.02
N THR A 301 -19.86 -13.57 -7.11
CA THR A 301 -20.26 -14.95 -7.39
C THR A 301 -19.00 -15.72 -7.80
N LEU A 302 -18.74 -16.83 -7.15
CA LEU A 302 -17.60 -17.70 -7.45
C LEU A 302 -17.60 -18.08 -8.95
N GLY A 303 -16.48 -17.88 -9.62
CA GLY A 303 -16.31 -18.14 -11.07
C GLY A 303 -16.90 -17.08 -11.98
N LYS A 304 -17.52 -15.99 -11.46
CA LYS A 304 -18.13 -14.93 -12.29
C LYS A 304 -17.56 -13.55 -12.06
N GLY A 305 -16.73 -13.38 -11.00
CA GLY A 305 -16.11 -12.11 -10.65
C GLY A 305 -16.69 -11.43 -9.44
N THR A 306 -16.19 -10.21 -9.17
CA THR A 306 -16.52 -9.42 -7.99
C THR A 306 -16.82 -7.97 -8.39
N THR A 307 -17.75 -7.36 -7.67
CA THR A 307 -18.04 -5.93 -7.79
C THR A 307 -17.98 -5.28 -6.42
N PHE A 308 -17.12 -4.30 -6.27
CA PHE A 308 -17.08 -3.41 -5.11
C PHE A 308 -17.78 -2.10 -5.44
N VAL A 309 -18.66 -1.64 -4.55
CA VAL A 309 -19.38 -0.38 -4.66
C VAL A 309 -19.06 0.47 -3.46
N VAL A 310 -18.37 1.57 -3.67
CA VAL A 310 -17.98 2.55 -2.64
C VAL A 310 -18.78 3.82 -2.84
N THR A 311 -19.42 4.31 -1.77
CA THR A 311 -20.16 5.57 -1.77
C THR A 311 -19.46 6.56 -0.86
N LEU A 312 -19.07 7.72 -1.40
CA LEU A 312 -18.36 8.78 -0.71
C LEU A 312 -19.15 10.09 -0.78
N PRO A 313 -19.23 10.88 0.29
CA PRO A 313 -19.86 12.20 0.23
C PRO A 313 -19.14 13.11 -0.77
N LEU A 314 -19.89 13.81 -1.62
CA LEU A 314 -19.33 14.85 -2.49
C LEU A 314 -18.87 16.04 -1.64
N ALA A 315 -17.79 16.69 -2.07
CA ALA A 315 -17.39 17.96 -1.51
C ALA A 315 -18.53 18.98 -1.74
N ARG A 316 -18.96 19.67 -0.66
CA ARG A 316 -19.95 20.72 -0.80
C ARG A 316 -19.39 21.81 -1.73
N HIS A 317 -20.19 22.27 -2.68
CA HIS A 317 -19.91 23.51 -3.36
C HIS A 317 -19.88 24.61 -2.28
N LEU A 318 -18.70 25.20 -2.07
CA LEU A 318 -18.67 26.52 -1.44
C LEU A 318 -19.35 27.44 -2.47
N ALA A 319 -20.63 27.75 -2.26
CA ALA A 319 -21.24 28.88 -2.95
C ALA A 319 -20.42 30.11 -2.55
N ASN A 320 -19.75 30.73 -3.52
CA ASN A 320 -19.17 32.05 -3.39
C ASN A 320 -20.27 33.04 -3.12
#